data_d9e815a03341a9b32348aabf75b13775
#
_entry.id   d9e815a03341a9b32348aabf75b13775
#
_cell.length_a   1.000
_cell.length_b   1.000
_cell.length_c   1.000
_cell.angle_alpha   90.00
_cell.angle_beta   90.00
_cell.angle_gamma   90.00
#
_symmetry.space_group_name_H-M   'P 1'
#
loop_
_entity.id
_entity.type
_entity.pdbx_description
1 polymer ?
#
loop_
_entity_poly.entity_id
_entity_poly.type
_entity_poly.pdbx_seq_one_letter_code
_entity_poly.pdbx_strand_id
1 'polypeptide(L)'
;VTFSILSVCTGNICRSPVAELLLAQSLAPFGDVHVASAGTGALVGSGVPEQAQRLAAVEGIDATAHRARQIDTAMIREADLIVTMARDHRRLVVEALPAAMRRAFTLRELARIADAVETRLPQAVADAGASTPEQGMCAAIGLAAALRGTVEPPATPDEFDIVDPYRRSDETYARSFEELRPAAYKVADFLTKAARAASV
;
A
#
# COMPACT_ATOMS: atom_id res chain seq x y z
N VAL A 1 1.25 16.73 -11.69
CA VAL A 1 1.75 15.33 -11.77
C VAL A 1 1.07 14.56 -10.66
N THR A 2 0.38 13.46 -10.99
CA THR A 2 -0.38 12.65 -10.04
C THR A 2 0.52 11.59 -9.42
N PHE A 3 0.49 11.42 -8.08
CA PHE A 3 1.15 10.29 -7.42
C PHE A 3 0.22 9.08 -7.41
N SER A 4 0.69 7.94 -7.93
CA SER A 4 -0.13 6.75 -8.16
C SER A 4 0.26 5.60 -7.25
N ILE A 5 -0.70 5.03 -6.51
CA ILE A 5 -0.53 3.87 -5.62
C ILE A 5 -1.34 2.69 -6.16
N LEU A 6 -0.70 1.53 -6.29
CA LEU A 6 -1.35 0.27 -6.64
C LEU A 6 -1.31 -0.70 -5.45
N SER A 7 -2.49 -1.07 -4.94
CA SER A 7 -2.66 -2.06 -3.88
C SER A 7 -2.93 -3.45 -4.48
N VAL A 8 -2.17 -4.49 -4.07
CA VAL A 8 -2.21 -5.81 -4.72
C VAL A 8 -2.42 -6.94 -3.72
N CYS A 9 -3.40 -7.80 -3.99
CA CYS A 9 -3.56 -9.11 -3.34
C CYS A 9 -3.83 -10.20 -4.38
N THR A 10 -4.33 -11.37 -3.99
CA THR A 10 -4.69 -12.43 -4.97
C THR A 10 -5.99 -12.08 -5.68
N GLY A 11 -7.12 -12.13 -4.97
CA GLY A 11 -8.47 -12.06 -5.56
C GLY A 11 -8.98 -10.65 -5.87
N ASN A 12 -8.34 -9.60 -5.35
CA ASN A 12 -8.79 -8.20 -5.41
C ASN A 12 -10.23 -8.00 -4.89
N ILE A 13 -10.59 -8.72 -3.84
CA ILE A 13 -11.92 -8.63 -3.23
C ILE A 13 -11.91 -8.39 -1.71
N CYS A 14 -10.82 -8.70 -0.97
CA CYS A 14 -10.77 -8.52 0.48
C CYS A 14 -9.73 -7.47 0.89
N ARG A 15 -8.43 -7.85 0.85
CA ARG A 15 -7.33 -7.05 1.41
C ARG A 15 -7.01 -5.81 0.58
N SER A 16 -6.70 -5.97 -0.71
CA SER A 16 -6.25 -4.84 -1.54
C SER A 16 -7.31 -3.76 -1.77
N PRO A 17 -8.62 -4.05 -1.93
CA PRO A 17 -9.61 -2.98 -2.05
C PRO A 17 -9.81 -2.21 -0.73
N VAL A 18 -9.71 -2.87 0.42
CA VAL A 18 -9.78 -2.17 1.71
C VAL A 18 -8.56 -1.28 1.93
N ALA A 19 -7.35 -1.77 1.60
CA ALA A 19 -6.14 -0.95 1.66
C ALA A 19 -6.18 0.23 0.68
N GLU A 20 -6.70 0.04 -0.54
CA GLU A 20 -6.94 1.12 -1.52
C GLU A 20 -7.77 2.24 -0.89
N LEU A 21 -8.93 1.89 -0.32
CA LEU A 21 -9.87 2.86 0.21
C LEU A 21 -9.34 3.57 1.47
N LEU A 22 -8.65 2.86 2.37
CA LEU A 22 -7.98 3.45 3.53
C LEU A 22 -6.91 4.46 3.12
N LEU A 23 -6.06 4.10 2.16
CA LEU A 23 -5.02 4.99 1.64
C LEU A 23 -5.61 6.19 0.91
N ALA A 24 -6.63 5.97 0.06
CA ALA A 24 -7.31 7.05 -0.66
C ALA A 24 -7.96 8.06 0.30
N GLN A 25 -8.67 7.58 1.33
CA GLN A 25 -9.27 8.43 2.35
C GLN A 25 -8.21 9.24 3.11
N SER A 26 -7.12 8.59 3.52
CA SER A 26 -6.07 9.23 4.32
C SER A 26 -5.27 10.27 3.52
N LEU A 27 -5.09 10.04 2.21
CA LEU A 27 -4.31 10.91 1.33
C LEU A 27 -5.16 11.93 0.56
N ALA A 28 -6.50 11.90 0.70
CA ALA A 28 -7.42 12.82 0.04
C ALA A 28 -7.06 14.32 0.19
N PRO A 29 -6.48 14.81 1.31
CA PRO A 29 -6.10 16.22 1.44
C PRO A 29 -5.04 16.70 0.44
N PHE A 30 -4.33 15.80 -0.23
CA PHE A 30 -3.26 16.14 -1.19
C PHE A 30 -3.74 16.19 -2.65
N GLY A 31 -5.03 15.95 -2.91
CA GLY A 31 -5.70 16.17 -4.21
C GLY A 31 -5.24 15.26 -5.35
N ASP A 32 -3.98 15.32 -5.73
CA ASP A 32 -3.40 14.62 -6.89
C ASP A 32 -2.84 13.23 -6.56
N VAL A 33 -3.43 12.52 -5.59
CA VAL A 33 -3.08 11.13 -5.28
C VAL A 33 -4.14 10.19 -5.83
N HIS A 34 -3.74 9.29 -6.73
CA HIS A 34 -4.60 8.24 -7.27
C HIS A 34 -4.27 6.90 -6.62
N VAL A 35 -5.23 6.31 -5.94
CA VAL A 35 -5.07 4.98 -5.35
C VAL A 35 -5.99 3.99 -6.06
N ALA A 36 -5.42 2.85 -6.43
CA ALA A 36 -6.12 1.80 -7.14
C ALA A 36 -5.74 0.43 -6.59
N SER A 37 -6.53 -0.61 -6.86
CA SER A 37 -6.16 -1.99 -6.52
C SER A 37 -6.37 -2.96 -7.66
N ALA A 38 -5.64 -4.09 -7.62
CA ALA A 38 -5.75 -5.18 -8.58
C ALA A 38 -5.39 -6.52 -7.91
N GLY A 39 -5.67 -7.63 -8.60
CA GLY A 39 -5.37 -8.97 -8.12
C GLY A 39 -4.43 -9.74 -9.03
N THR A 40 -3.53 -10.54 -8.45
CA THR A 40 -2.65 -11.45 -9.21
C THR A 40 -3.39 -12.65 -9.79
N GLY A 41 -4.55 -12.98 -9.24
CA GLY A 41 -5.53 -13.98 -9.70
C GLY A 41 -6.93 -13.46 -9.36
N ALA A 42 -7.30 -12.30 -9.93
CA ALA A 42 -8.50 -11.58 -9.56
C ALA A 42 -9.79 -12.37 -9.86
N LEU A 43 -10.75 -12.23 -8.94
CA LEU A 43 -12.12 -12.66 -9.17
C LEU A 43 -12.88 -11.55 -9.93
N VAL A 44 -12.50 -11.33 -11.19
CA VAL A 44 -12.90 -10.19 -12.00
C VAL A 44 -14.40 -9.92 -11.93
N GLY A 45 -14.77 -8.67 -11.67
CA GLY A 45 -16.15 -8.22 -11.55
C GLY A 45 -16.81 -8.49 -10.19
N SER A 46 -16.20 -9.31 -9.32
CA SER A 46 -16.72 -9.57 -7.98
C SER A 46 -16.55 -8.35 -7.06
N GLY A 47 -17.53 -8.14 -6.18
CA GLY A 47 -17.46 -7.13 -5.12
C GLY A 47 -16.68 -7.60 -3.89
N VAL A 48 -16.52 -6.71 -2.94
CA VAL A 48 -15.95 -7.01 -1.62
C VAL A 48 -16.95 -7.88 -0.83
N PRO A 49 -16.52 -8.99 -0.20
CA PRO A 49 -17.38 -9.79 0.68
C PRO A 49 -17.95 -8.99 1.85
N GLU A 50 -19.15 -9.37 2.30
CA GLU A 50 -19.86 -8.64 3.36
C GLU A 50 -19.04 -8.49 4.65
N GLN A 51 -18.29 -9.53 5.04
CA GLN A 51 -17.43 -9.48 6.21
C GLN A 51 -16.40 -8.35 6.10
N ALA A 52 -15.73 -8.23 4.94
CA ALA A 52 -14.75 -7.17 4.72
C ALA A 52 -15.42 -5.79 4.59
N GLN A 53 -16.63 -5.71 4.01
CA GLN A 53 -17.40 -4.46 3.97
C GLN A 53 -17.76 -3.97 5.38
N ARG A 54 -18.21 -4.87 6.29
CA ARG A 54 -18.53 -4.50 7.68
C ARG A 54 -17.30 -3.94 8.41
N LEU A 55 -16.13 -4.56 8.23
CA LEU A 55 -14.89 -4.09 8.85
C LEU A 55 -14.43 -2.74 8.26
N ALA A 56 -14.55 -2.55 6.96
CA ALA A 56 -14.25 -1.27 6.31
C ALA A 56 -15.19 -0.14 6.78
N ALA A 57 -16.47 -0.46 6.99
CA ALA A 57 -17.47 0.51 7.46
C ALA A 57 -17.16 1.05 8.87
N VAL A 58 -16.45 0.30 9.73
CA VAL A 58 -15.97 0.79 11.04
C VAL A 58 -15.02 1.99 10.88
N GLU A 59 -14.28 2.03 9.78
CA GLU A 59 -13.38 3.15 9.43
C GLU A 59 -14.07 4.22 8.54
N GLY A 60 -15.39 4.15 8.41
CA GLY A 60 -16.16 5.08 7.58
C GLY A 60 -15.98 4.86 6.06
N ILE A 61 -15.56 3.67 5.66
CA ILE A 61 -15.29 3.33 4.25
C ILE A 61 -16.45 2.53 3.66
N ASP A 62 -16.96 2.99 2.52
CA ASP A 62 -17.90 2.24 1.68
C ASP A 62 -17.15 1.47 0.58
N ALA A 63 -17.11 0.14 0.69
CA ALA A 63 -16.48 -0.75 -0.28
C ALA A 63 -17.48 -1.42 -1.25
N THR A 64 -18.75 -1.00 -1.27
CA THR A 64 -19.82 -1.64 -2.05
C THR A 64 -19.66 -1.46 -3.56
N ALA A 65 -19.10 -0.33 -3.98
CA ALA A 65 -18.89 -0.01 -5.40
C ALA A 65 -17.69 -0.74 -6.03
N HIS A 66 -16.81 -1.35 -5.22
CA HIS A 66 -15.61 -2.02 -5.72
C HIS A 66 -15.96 -3.18 -6.67
N ARG A 67 -15.17 -3.30 -7.74
CA ARG A 67 -15.21 -4.43 -8.68
C ARG A 67 -13.78 -4.91 -8.93
N ALA A 68 -13.54 -6.17 -8.63
CA ALA A 68 -12.23 -6.80 -8.76
C ALA A 68 -11.74 -6.78 -10.21
N ARG A 69 -10.45 -6.50 -10.38
CA ARG A 69 -9.78 -6.46 -11.68
C ARG A 69 -8.43 -7.17 -11.63
N GLN A 70 -8.08 -7.80 -12.75
CA GLN A 70 -6.80 -8.48 -12.92
C GLN A 70 -5.69 -7.44 -13.07
N ILE A 71 -4.56 -7.67 -12.39
CA ILE A 71 -3.35 -6.87 -12.57
C ILE A 71 -2.76 -7.08 -13.97
N ASP A 72 -2.23 -6.01 -14.55
CA ASP A 72 -1.46 -6.05 -15.78
C ASP A 72 -0.17 -5.23 -15.67
N THR A 73 0.69 -5.34 -16.67
CA THR A 73 1.99 -4.64 -16.67
C THR A 73 1.88 -3.14 -16.85
N ALA A 74 0.78 -2.64 -17.42
CA ALA A 74 0.53 -1.20 -17.53
C ALA A 74 0.26 -0.60 -16.15
N MET A 75 -0.62 -1.21 -15.36
CA MET A 75 -0.90 -0.81 -13.98
C MET A 75 0.39 -0.80 -13.12
N ILE A 76 1.23 -1.85 -13.26
CA ILE A 76 2.51 -1.91 -12.55
C ILE A 76 3.44 -0.77 -12.98
N ARG A 77 3.49 -0.45 -14.27
CA ARG A 77 4.38 0.58 -14.83
C ARG A 77 3.99 1.99 -14.37
N GLU A 78 2.69 2.26 -14.31
CA GLU A 78 2.13 3.57 -13.99
C GLU A 78 2.15 3.89 -12.49
N ALA A 79 2.27 2.89 -11.63
CA ALA A 79 2.30 3.11 -10.18
C ALA A 79 3.65 3.65 -9.71
N ASP A 80 3.64 4.75 -8.93
CA ASP A 80 4.81 5.28 -8.22
C ASP A 80 5.12 4.46 -6.96
N LEU A 81 4.08 3.88 -6.35
CA LEU A 81 4.18 2.97 -5.22
C LEU A 81 3.28 1.75 -5.44
N ILE A 82 3.82 0.55 -5.18
CA ILE A 82 3.06 -0.68 -5.18
C ILE A 82 3.11 -1.28 -3.77
N VAL A 83 1.94 -1.42 -3.13
CA VAL A 83 1.79 -2.08 -1.82
C VAL A 83 1.10 -3.42 -2.00
N THR A 84 1.76 -4.48 -1.58
CA THR A 84 1.24 -5.84 -1.73
C THR A 84 0.85 -6.43 -0.37
N MET A 85 -0.15 -7.29 -0.34
CA MET A 85 -0.64 -7.87 0.92
C MET A 85 0.19 -9.05 1.41
N ALA A 86 1.12 -9.55 0.58
CA ALA A 86 2.05 -10.61 0.94
C ALA A 86 3.29 -10.58 0.05
N ARG A 87 4.36 -11.23 0.50
CA ARG A 87 5.63 -11.38 -0.22
C ARG A 87 5.46 -12.06 -1.58
N ASP A 88 4.57 -13.04 -1.67
CA ASP A 88 4.27 -13.72 -2.94
C ASP A 88 3.65 -12.79 -3.97
N HIS A 89 2.76 -11.89 -3.56
CA HIS A 89 2.22 -10.88 -4.48
C HIS A 89 3.34 -9.94 -4.97
N ARG A 90 4.23 -9.51 -4.06
CA ARG A 90 5.38 -8.67 -4.42
C ARG A 90 6.31 -9.40 -5.41
N ARG A 91 6.58 -10.69 -5.17
CA ARG A 91 7.38 -11.51 -6.08
C ARG A 91 6.78 -11.53 -7.49
N LEU A 92 5.48 -11.82 -7.61
CA LEU A 92 4.77 -11.83 -8.90
C LEU A 92 4.80 -10.47 -9.62
N VAL A 93 4.64 -9.37 -8.89
CA VAL A 93 4.75 -8.00 -9.45
C VAL A 93 6.15 -7.74 -10.00
N VAL A 94 7.20 -8.11 -9.26
CA VAL A 94 8.59 -7.90 -9.67
C VAL A 94 9.00 -8.84 -10.81
N GLU A 95 8.48 -10.07 -10.84
CA GLU A 95 8.66 -11.00 -11.97
C GLU A 95 8.02 -10.45 -13.25
N ALA A 96 6.81 -9.87 -13.13
CA ALA A 96 6.11 -9.26 -14.27
C ALA A 96 6.81 -7.98 -14.79
N LEU A 97 7.39 -7.19 -13.91
CA LEU A 97 8.13 -5.97 -14.25
C LEU A 97 9.30 -5.74 -13.27
N PRO A 98 10.52 -6.22 -13.56
CA PRO A 98 11.68 -6.07 -12.65
C PRO A 98 12.00 -4.61 -12.25
N ALA A 99 11.71 -3.65 -13.10
CA ALA A 99 11.88 -2.22 -12.80
C ALA A 99 11.01 -1.73 -11.62
N ALA A 100 9.98 -2.47 -11.23
CA ALA A 100 9.15 -2.15 -10.08
C ALA A 100 9.81 -2.49 -8.72
N MET A 101 10.92 -3.22 -8.69
CA MET A 101 11.54 -3.74 -7.46
C MET A 101 11.79 -2.67 -6.39
N ARG A 102 12.18 -1.46 -6.79
CA ARG A 102 12.48 -0.35 -5.86
C ARG A 102 11.26 0.36 -5.32
N ARG A 103 10.08 0.18 -5.93
CA ARG A 103 8.82 0.81 -5.53
C ARG A 103 7.72 -0.19 -5.15
N ALA A 104 8.04 -1.48 -5.10
CA ALA A 104 7.14 -2.54 -4.67
C ALA A 104 7.55 -3.07 -3.29
N PHE A 105 6.62 -3.00 -2.32
CA PHE A 105 6.80 -3.42 -0.93
C PHE A 105 5.60 -4.25 -0.50
N THR A 106 5.75 -5.10 0.52
CA THR A 106 4.53 -5.49 1.25
C THR A 106 4.09 -4.31 2.10
N LEU A 107 2.80 -4.21 2.38
CA LEU A 107 2.24 -3.10 3.17
C LEU A 107 2.88 -3.03 4.56
N ARG A 108 3.06 -4.19 5.21
CA ARG A 108 3.69 -4.29 6.54
C ARG A 108 5.21 -4.04 6.50
N GLU A 109 5.89 -4.44 5.41
CA GLU A 109 7.30 -4.10 5.19
C GLU A 109 7.49 -2.58 5.12
N LEU A 110 6.69 -1.90 4.29
CA LEU A 110 6.80 -0.46 4.13
C LEU A 110 6.46 0.29 5.42
N ALA A 111 5.43 -0.15 6.16
CA ALA A 111 5.09 0.43 7.45
C ALA A 111 6.27 0.34 8.45
N ARG A 112 6.94 -0.83 8.51
CA ARG A 112 8.11 -1.04 9.36
C ARG A 112 9.30 -0.16 8.97
N ILE A 113 9.56 -0.05 7.65
CA ILE A 113 10.62 0.84 7.14
C ILE A 113 10.29 2.30 7.48
N ALA A 114 9.04 2.73 7.29
CA ALA A 114 8.58 4.07 7.58
C ALA A 114 8.88 4.49 9.03
N ASP A 115 8.60 3.62 10.00
CA ASP A 115 8.94 3.85 11.41
C ASP A 115 10.46 4.03 11.61
N ALA A 116 11.27 3.16 11.02
CA ALA A 116 12.71 3.16 11.20
C ALA A 116 13.42 4.36 10.55
N VAL A 117 12.82 4.95 9.50
CA VAL A 117 13.45 6.03 8.73
C VAL A 117 12.80 7.40 8.96
N GLU A 118 11.79 7.51 9.80
CA GLU A 118 10.99 8.71 10.01
C GLU A 118 11.84 9.97 10.26
N THR A 119 12.86 9.87 11.11
CA THR A 119 13.76 10.98 11.44
C THR A 119 14.62 11.47 10.27
N ARG A 120 14.79 10.63 9.25
CA ARG A 120 15.58 10.94 8.03
C ARG A 120 14.72 11.54 6.92
N LEU A 121 13.40 11.46 7.04
CA LEU A 121 12.47 11.84 5.97
C LEU A 121 12.60 13.32 5.56
N PRO A 122 12.64 14.31 6.49
CA PRO A 122 12.76 15.71 6.10
C PRO A 122 14.03 15.99 5.27
N GLN A 123 15.16 15.42 5.70
CA GLN A 123 16.42 15.58 4.98
C GLN A 123 16.37 14.93 3.59
N ALA A 124 15.79 13.72 3.47
CA ALA A 124 15.67 13.03 2.19
C ALA A 124 14.78 13.80 1.19
N VAL A 125 13.71 14.44 1.67
CA VAL A 125 12.85 15.31 0.86
C VAL A 125 13.62 16.55 0.38
N ALA A 126 14.39 17.18 1.26
CA ALA A 126 15.23 18.33 0.92
C ALA A 126 16.34 17.97 -0.06
N ASP A 127 17.05 16.85 0.15
CA ASP A 127 18.13 16.38 -0.72
C ASP A 127 17.61 16.02 -2.13
N ALA A 128 16.36 15.59 -2.23
CA ALA A 128 15.69 15.35 -3.50
C ALA A 128 15.26 16.63 -4.23
N GLY A 129 15.36 17.80 -3.59
CA GLY A 129 14.87 19.07 -4.13
C GLY A 129 13.35 19.06 -4.37
N ALA A 130 12.61 18.29 -3.57
CA ALA A 130 11.17 18.15 -3.72
C ALA A 130 10.48 19.47 -3.34
N SER A 131 9.59 19.96 -4.21
CA SER A 131 8.86 21.22 -4.06
C SER A 131 7.35 21.06 -4.23
N THR A 132 6.89 19.82 -4.47
CA THR A 132 5.46 19.47 -4.53
C THR A 132 5.16 18.24 -3.67
N PRO A 133 3.91 18.08 -3.20
CA PRO A 133 3.52 16.91 -2.43
C PRO A 133 3.93 15.57 -3.08
N GLU A 134 3.72 15.43 -4.38
CA GLU A 134 4.03 14.21 -5.15
C GLU A 134 5.54 13.93 -5.15
N GLN A 135 6.36 14.96 -5.33
CA GLN A 135 7.82 14.84 -5.29
C GLN A 135 8.30 14.41 -3.89
N GLY A 136 7.67 14.95 -2.84
CA GLY A 136 7.92 14.54 -1.47
C GLY A 136 7.60 13.06 -1.25
N MET A 137 6.45 12.58 -1.73
CA MET A 137 6.08 11.17 -1.66
C MET A 137 7.06 10.29 -2.45
N CYS A 138 7.49 10.70 -3.63
CA CYS A 138 8.51 9.99 -4.41
C CYS A 138 9.84 9.91 -3.66
N ALA A 139 10.27 11.00 -2.99
CA ALA A 139 11.49 11.01 -2.17
C ALA A 139 11.38 10.03 -0.98
N ALA A 140 10.20 9.95 -0.34
CA ALA A 140 9.94 8.99 0.73
C ALA A 140 10.10 7.53 0.25
N ILE A 141 9.56 7.19 -0.93
CA ILE A 141 9.70 5.85 -1.51
C ILE A 141 11.18 5.57 -1.88
N GLY A 142 11.89 6.57 -2.40
CA GLY A 142 13.32 6.49 -2.67
C GLY A 142 14.14 6.19 -1.40
N LEU A 143 13.84 6.88 -0.30
CA LEU A 143 14.43 6.66 1.02
C LEU A 143 14.13 5.24 1.53
N ALA A 144 12.87 4.82 1.50
CA ALA A 144 12.46 3.49 1.92
C ALA A 144 13.18 2.38 1.11
N ALA A 145 13.29 2.56 -0.21
CA ALA A 145 14.00 1.62 -1.08
C ALA A 145 15.51 1.54 -0.78
N ALA A 146 16.14 2.69 -0.49
CA ALA A 146 17.57 2.75 -0.17
C ALA A 146 17.91 2.09 1.17
N LEU A 147 17.00 2.18 2.16
CA LEU A 147 17.23 1.70 3.52
C LEU A 147 16.58 0.35 3.83
N ARG A 148 15.87 -0.26 2.89
CA ARG A 148 15.19 -1.56 3.06
C ARG A 148 16.08 -2.63 3.72
N GLY A 149 17.32 -2.75 3.28
CA GLY A 149 18.27 -3.76 3.79
C GLY A 149 18.95 -3.40 5.11
N THR A 150 18.73 -2.20 5.64
CA THR A 150 19.33 -1.72 6.90
C THR A 150 18.37 -1.73 8.08
N VAL A 151 17.07 -1.89 7.82
CA VAL A 151 16.05 -2.00 8.86
C VAL A 151 16.08 -3.42 9.42
N GLU A 152 16.06 -3.52 10.75
CA GLU A 152 16.02 -4.83 11.42
C GLU A 152 14.82 -5.65 10.94
N PRO A 153 15.03 -6.89 10.48
CA PRO A 153 13.93 -7.72 10.00
C PRO A 153 13.01 -8.11 11.16
N PRO A 154 11.74 -8.46 10.90
CA PRO A 154 10.87 -9.01 11.90
C PRO A 154 11.36 -10.39 12.39
N ALA A 155 10.83 -10.86 13.52
CA ALA A 155 11.20 -12.15 14.11
C ALA A 155 10.96 -13.32 13.14
N THR A 156 9.87 -13.24 12.37
CA THR A 156 9.57 -14.21 11.31
C THR A 156 9.22 -13.48 10.01
N PRO A 157 9.62 -14.03 8.83
CA PRO A 157 9.26 -13.42 7.56
C PRO A 157 7.75 -13.28 7.32
N ASP A 158 6.94 -14.12 7.94
CA ASP A 158 5.47 -14.10 7.79
C ASP A 158 4.83 -12.83 8.38
N GLU A 159 5.54 -12.12 9.23
CA GLU A 159 5.11 -10.82 9.74
C GLU A 159 5.06 -9.73 8.64
N PHE A 160 5.65 -9.96 7.49
CA PHE A 160 5.47 -9.11 6.32
C PHE A 160 4.17 -9.35 5.57
N ASP A 161 3.50 -10.46 5.83
CA ASP A 161 2.29 -10.88 5.13
C ASP A 161 1.04 -10.52 5.96
N ILE A 162 -0.05 -10.20 5.27
CA ILE A 162 -1.38 -10.03 5.85
C ILE A 162 -2.15 -11.31 5.57
N VAL A 163 -2.67 -11.93 6.62
CA VAL A 163 -3.40 -13.20 6.51
C VAL A 163 -4.53 -13.12 5.48
N ASP A 164 -4.68 -14.15 4.66
CA ASP A 164 -5.75 -14.23 3.65
C ASP A 164 -7.07 -14.68 4.29
N PRO A 165 -8.11 -13.80 4.32
CA PRO A 165 -9.39 -14.13 4.93
C PRO A 165 -10.35 -14.83 3.96
N TYR A 166 -10.03 -14.94 2.67
CA TYR A 166 -10.96 -15.43 1.66
C TYR A 166 -11.47 -16.84 1.99
N ARG A 167 -12.80 -16.97 2.08
CA ARG A 167 -13.52 -18.21 2.46
C ARG A 167 -13.12 -18.75 3.85
N ARG A 168 -12.69 -17.89 4.75
CA ARG A 168 -12.36 -18.22 6.14
C ARG A 168 -13.43 -17.67 7.08
N SER A 169 -13.21 -17.90 8.39
CA SER A 169 -14.11 -17.44 9.44
C SER A 169 -14.05 -15.93 9.64
N ASP A 170 -15.06 -15.37 10.34
CA ASP A 170 -15.11 -13.95 10.69
C ASP A 170 -13.91 -13.54 11.56
N GLU A 171 -13.39 -14.43 12.40
CA GLU A 171 -12.16 -14.19 13.19
C GLU A 171 -10.94 -14.01 12.28
N THR A 172 -10.87 -14.76 11.16
CA THR A 172 -9.78 -14.60 10.18
C THR A 172 -9.91 -13.27 9.44
N TYR A 173 -11.14 -12.84 9.13
CA TYR A 173 -11.38 -11.50 8.55
C TYR A 173 -10.96 -10.41 9.54
N ALA A 174 -11.36 -10.52 10.82
CA ALA A 174 -10.98 -9.56 11.85
C ALA A 174 -9.45 -9.48 11.99
N ARG A 175 -8.76 -10.61 12.08
CA ARG A 175 -7.30 -10.67 12.14
C ARG A 175 -6.65 -10.04 10.91
N SER A 176 -7.15 -10.35 9.70
CA SER A 176 -6.64 -9.74 8.47
C SER A 176 -6.73 -8.22 8.51
N PHE A 177 -7.84 -7.70 9.01
CA PHE A 177 -8.08 -6.26 9.15
C PHE A 177 -7.20 -5.63 10.23
N GLU A 178 -7.01 -6.30 11.38
CA GLU A 178 -6.10 -5.86 12.45
C GLU A 178 -4.64 -5.77 12.00
N GLU A 179 -4.21 -6.64 11.07
CA GLU A 179 -2.88 -6.58 10.47
C GLU A 179 -2.77 -5.50 9.38
N LEU A 180 -3.84 -5.29 8.57
CA LEU A 180 -3.87 -4.37 7.45
C LEU A 180 -3.99 -2.91 7.88
N ARG A 181 -4.96 -2.61 8.74
CA ARG A 181 -5.36 -1.25 9.10
C ARG A 181 -4.20 -0.41 9.65
N PRO A 182 -3.47 -0.84 10.71
CA PRO A 182 -2.39 -0.04 11.25
C PRO A 182 -1.26 0.16 10.26
N ALA A 183 -0.97 -0.84 9.41
CA ALA A 183 0.05 -0.72 8.38
C ALA A 183 -0.35 0.28 7.28
N ALA A 184 -1.63 0.30 6.87
CA ALA A 184 -2.13 1.27 5.90
C ALA A 184 -2.06 2.71 6.44
N TYR A 185 -2.48 2.93 7.70
CA TYR A 185 -2.37 4.24 8.32
C TYR A 185 -0.93 4.71 8.50
N LYS A 186 0.00 3.81 8.86
CA LYS A 186 1.42 4.13 8.98
C LYS A 186 2.02 4.55 7.63
N VAL A 187 1.70 3.83 6.56
CA VAL A 187 2.14 4.19 5.20
C VAL A 187 1.54 5.53 4.77
N ALA A 188 0.25 5.76 5.04
CA ALA A 188 -0.38 7.04 4.73
C ALA A 188 0.24 8.21 5.53
N ASP A 189 0.54 8.02 6.81
CA ASP A 189 1.22 9.03 7.64
C ASP A 189 2.63 9.35 7.11
N PHE A 190 3.39 8.33 6.73
CA PHE A 190 4.72 8.49 6.13
C PHE A 190 4.68 9.33 4.85
N LEU A 191 3.76 9.01 3.93
CA LEU A 191 3.56 9.77 2.70
C LEU A 191 3.05 11.20 2.98
N THR A 192 2.15 11.36 3.94
CA THR A 192 1.64 12.66 4.40
C THR A 192 2.76 13.57 4.92
N LYS A 193 3.64 13.03 5.77
CA LYS A 193 4.80 13.77 6.29
C LYS A 193 5.75 14.20 5.17
N ALA A 194 6.00 13.32 4.21
CA ALA A 194 6.82 13.64 3.05
C ALA A 194 6.22 14.74 2.16
N ALA A 195 4.91 14.64 1.89
CA ALA A 195 4.18 15.63 1.12
C ALA A 195 4.22 17.03 1.77
N ARG A 196 4.03 17.08 3.09
CA ARG A 196 4.11 18.33 3.86
C ARG A 196 5.51 18.91 3.89
N ALA A 197 6.53 18.07 4.04
CA ALA A 197 7.93 18.52 4.04
C ALA A 197 8.37 19.13 2.70
N ALA A 198 7.77 18.72 1.58
CA ALA A 198 8.04 19.28 0.26
C ALA A 198 7.28 20.59 -0.02
N SER A 199 6.29 20.95 0.80
CA SER A 199 5.43 22.12 0.60
C SER A 199 5.86 23.33 1.45
N VAL A 200 7.02 23.25 2.10
CA VAL A 200 7.64 24.30 2.91
C VAL A 200 8.78 24.95 2.14
#